data_cd3e679b51d02b8bc0da2ed834fdcc1f
#
_entry.id   cd3e679b51d02b8bc0da2ed834fdcc1f
#
_cell.length_a   1.000
_cell.length_b   1.000
_cell.length_c   1.000
_cell.angle_alpha   90.00
_cell.angle_beta   90.00
_cell.angle_gamma   90.00
#
_symmetry.space_group_name_H-M   'P 1'
#
loop_
_entity.id
_entity.type
_entity.pdbx_description
1 polymer ?
#
loop_
_entity_poly.entity_id
_entity_poly.type
_entity_poly.pdbx_seq_one_letter_code
_entity_poly.pdbx_strand_id
1 'polypeptide(L)'
;MLVNFSKMHGLGNDFLVLDNVTQNVFLSPEQIVKFADRNFGVGFDQLLVVEPPYDPDLDFHYRIYNADGSEVGQCGNGARCFAKFVRMKGLCNKHKIKVSTSTGKMNLHIERDGNISVTMPVPQFEPNKIPFTAKKIEGTYILRSDSETVLCGSVSLGNPHCVVTVDDVLTAPVESLGQELSTHERFPKGANVGFMEVVANNYIKLRVYERGASETLACGSGACAAVVIGYMQKKLAKQVTVELPGGKLRIFWQGPGHPVKMSGPATHVFDGQLSI
;
A
#
# COMPACT_ATOMS: atom_id res chain seq x y z
N MET A 1 20.51 3.90 25.13
CA MET A 1 21.36 3.61 23.96
C MET A 1 20.98 4.54 22.83
N LEU A 2 21.97 5.06 22.03
CA LEU A 2 21.66 5.84 20.84
C LEU A 2 21.46 4.91 19.63
N VAL A 3 20.37 5.09 18.92
CA VAL A 3 19.98 4.27 17.77
C VAL A 3 19.81 5.18 16.56
N ASN A 4 20.51 4.87 15.46
CA ASN A 4 20.38 5.59 14.21
C ASN A 4 19.11 5.15 13.45
N PHE A 5 18.39 6.10 12.90
CA PHE A 5 17.22 5.86 12.05
C PHE A 5 17.23 6.75 10.80
N SER A 6 16.45 6.38 9.81
CA SER A 6 16.12 7.25 8.67
C SER A 6 14.63 7.56 8.65
N LYS A 7 14.27 8.82 8.42
CA LYS A 7 12.91 9.25 8.12
C LYS A 7 12.70 9.17 6.60
N MET A 8 11.66 8.48 6.18
CA MET A 8 11.35 8.27 4.76
C MET A 8 9.86 8.38 4.51
N HIS A 9 9.46 8.56 3.25
CA HIS A 9 8.05 8.42 2.86
C HIS A 9 7.89 7.85 1.44
N GLY A 10 6.74 7.18 1.23
CA GLY A 10 6.25 6.77 -0.08
C GLY A 10 4.94 7.48 -0.37
N LEU A 11 4.99 8.61 -1.11
CA LEU A 11 3.81 9.42 -1.44
C LEU A 11 3.04 9.96 -0.21
N GLY A 12 3.77 10.44 0.80
CA GLY A 12 3.19 11.01 2.01
C GLY A 12 2.94 10.02 3.14
N ASN A 13 2.80 8.73 2.86
CA ASN A 13 2.83 7.70 3.91
C ASN A 13 4.26 7.59 4.45
N ASP A 14 4.47 7.95 5.70
CA ASP A 14 5.79 8.19 6.26
C ASP A 14 6.25 7.12 7.25
N PHE A 15 7.55 6.88 7.23
CA PHE A 15 8.18 5.76 7.92
C PHE A 15 9.38 6.23 8.75
N LEU A 16 9.52 5.64 9.93
CA LEU A 16 10.81 5.53 10.60
C LEU A 16 11.43 4.20 10.17
N VAL A 17 12.66 4.22 9.66
CA VAL A 17 13.36 3.03 9.18
C VAL A 17 14.57 2.76 10.06
N LEU A 18 14.61 1.58 10.66
CA LEU A 18 15.71 1.09 11.50
C LEU A 18 16.52 0.02 10.79
N ASP A 19 17.83 0.16 10.84
CA ASP A 19 18.79 -0.85 10.42
C ASP A 19 19.12 -1.79 11.58
N ASN A 20 18.61 -3.00 11.49
CA ASN A 20 18.91 -4.08 12.44
C ASN A 20 19.87 -5.12 11.87
N VAL A 21 20.52 -4.79 10.72
CA VAL A 21 21.63 -5.56 10.17
C VAL A 21 22.95 -5.14 10.82
N THR A 22 23.15 -3.83 11.00
CA THR A 22 24.37 -3.25 11.58
C THR A 22 24.19 -2.77 13.02
N GLN A 23 22.95 -2.60 13.47
CA GLN A 23 22.58 -2.28 14.85
C GLN A 23 21.83 -3.47 15.47
N ASN A 24 21.85 -3.57 16.79
CA ASN A 24 21.04 -4.56 17.52
C ASN A 24 20.00 -3.81 18.35
N VAL A 25 18.83 -3.58 17.75
CA VAL A 25 17.78 -2.73 18.32
C VAL A 25 16.49 -3.52 18.46
N PHE A 26 15.94 -3.53 19.64
CA PHE A 26 14.59 -3.99 19.91
C PHE A 26 13.77 -2.84 20.50
N LEU A 27 12.62 -2.55 19.92
CA LEU A 27 11.66 -1.59 20.45
C LEU A 27 10.42 -2.34 20.94
N SER A 28 10.00 -2.06 22.18
CA SER A 28 8.72 -2.54 22.67
C SER A 28 7.56 -1.81 21.99
N PRO A 29 6.33 -2.40 21.98
CA PRO A 29 5.15 -1.71 21.45
C PRO A 29 4.94 -0.31 22.04
N GLU A 30 5.17 -0.14 23.35
CA GLU A 30 5.05 1.16 24.04
C GLU A 30 6.07 2.17 23.55
N GLN A 31 7.30 1.73 23.25
CA GLN A 31 8.33 2.59 22.67
C GLN A 31 7.97 2.99 21.23
N ILE A 32 7.40 2.07 20.46
CA ILE A 32 6.92 2.38 19.09
C ILE A 32 5.83 3.44 19.15
N VAL A 33 4.82 3.28 20.02
CA VAL A 33 3.75 4.28 20.23
C VAL A 33 4.34 5.64 20.61
N LYS A 34 5.27 5.68 21.56
CA LYS A 34 5.93 6.92 21.99
C LYS A 34 6.67 7.61 20.85
N PHE A 35 7.41 6.86 20.03
CA PHE A 35 8.18 7.45 18.92
C PHE A 35 7.31 7.81 17.72
N ALA A 36 6.15 7.16 17.56
CA ALA A 36 5.18 7.47 16.52
C ALA A 36 4.43 8.77 16.77
N ASP A 37 4.38 9.24 18.01
CA ASP A 37 3.72 10.51 18.34
C ASP A 37 4.36 11.68 17.60
N ARG A 38 3.54 12.48 16.89
CA ARG A 38 4.00 13.57 16.03
C ARG A 38 4.41 14.83 16.79
N ASN A 39 4.05 14.95 18.06
CA ASN A 39 4.36 16.09 18.91
C ASN A 39 5.47 15.78 19.92
N PHE A 40 5.50 14.55 20.46
CA PHE A 40 6.41 14.14 21.53
C PHE A 40 7.43 13.09 21.11
N GLY A 41 7.30 12.57 19.88
CA GLY A 41 8.21 11.61 19.27
C GLY A 41 8.84 12.11 17.97
N VAL A 42 9.20 11.17 17.10
CA VAL A 42 9.65 11.47 15.72
C VAL A 42 8.45 11.70 14.79
N GLY A 43 7.33 11.05 15.10
CA GLY A 43 6.15 11.03 14.27
C GLY A 43 6.32 10.18 13.01
N PHE A 44 5.49 9.18 12.84
CA PHE A 44 5.43 8.33 11.63
C PHE A 44 4.12 7.54 11.60
N ASP A 45 3.73 7.13 10.40
CA ASP A 45 2.60 6.20 10.22
C ASP A 45 3.00 4.77 10.58
N GLN A 46 4.21 4.36 10.17
CA GLN A 46 4.72 3.02 10.41
C GLN A 46 6.23 3.00 10.66
N LEU A 47 6.65 2.01 11.46
CA LEU A 47 8.06 1.67 11.67
C LEU A 47 8.43 0.51 10.73
N LEU A 48 9.55 0.63 10.01
CA LEU A 48 10.18 -0.44 9.25
C LEU A 48 11.47 -0.87 9.96
N VAL A 49 11.63 -2.15 10.21
CA VAL A 49 12.87 -2.73 10.75
C VAL A 49 13.49 -3.64 9.69
N VAL A 50 14.72 -3.30 9.28
CA VAL A 50 15.50 -4.07 8.31
C VAL A 50 16.32 -5.10 9.07
N GLU A 51 16.12 -6.39 8.80
CA GLU A 51 16.77 -7.50 9.50
C GLU A 51 17.55 -8.39 8.53
N PRO A 52 18.57 -9.14 9.01
CA PRO A 52 19.20 -10.20 8.24
C PRO A 52 18.17 -11.23 7.77
N PRO A 53 18.40 -11.91 6.63
CA PRO A 53 17.46 -12.93 6.14
C PRO A 53 17.50 -14.18 7.01
N TYR A 54 16.34 -14.82 7.19
CA TYR A 54 16.22 -16.14 7.81
C TYR A 54 16.40 -17.31 6.81
N ASP A 55 16.35 -16.99 5.51
CA ASP A 55 16.46 -17.94 4.40
C ASP A 55 17.62 -17.48 3.49
N PRO A 56 18.59 -18.35 3.18
CA PRO A 56 19.77 -17.98 2.37
C PRO A 56 19.42 -17.52 0.93
N ASP A 57 18.24 -17.86 0.42
CA ASP A 57 17.77 -17.41 -0.90
C ASP A 57 17.24 -15.97 -0.89
N LEU A 58 17.14 -15.33 0.29
CA LEU A 58 16.67 -13.99 0.47
C LEU A 58 17.81 -13.02 0.80
N ASP A 59 17.61 -11.75 0.52
CA ASP A 59 18.57 -10.71 0.84
C ASP A 59 18.34 -10.13 2.24
N PHE A 60 17.06 -10.02 2.65
CA PHE A 60 16.66 -9.48 3.95
C PHE A 60 15.35 -10.08 4.42
N HIS A 61 15.11 -9.90 5.71
CA HIS A 61 13.79 -9.90 6.33
C HIS A 61 13.43 -8.49 6.76
N TYR A 62 12.16 -8.09 6.64
CA TYR A 62 11.74 -6.81 7.22
C TYR A 62 10.40 -6.92 7.93
N ARG A 63 10.33 -6.21 9.04
CA ARG A 63 9.14 -6.13 9.85
C ARG A 63 8.54 -4.74 9.77
N ILE A 64 7.23 -4.67 9.88
CA ILE A 64 6.46 -3.44 9.79
C ILE A 64 5.57 -3.35 11.01
N TYR A 65 5.59 -2.21 11.67
CA TYR A 65 4.72 -1.93 12.81
C TYR A 65 3.92 -0.66 12.54
N ASN A 66 2.64 -0.68 12.88
CA ASN A 66 1.82 0.52 12.90
C ASN A 66 2.22 1.44 14.05
N ALA A 67 1.74 2.68 14.03
CA ALA A 67 1.95 3.65 15.10
C ALA A 67 1.40 3.20 16.47
N ASP A 68 0.45 2.26 16.51
CA ASP A 68 -0.07 1.65 17.74
C ASP A 68 0.78 0.49 18.29
N GLY A 69 1.92 0.19 17.66
CA GLY A 69 2.83 -0.88 18.02
C GLY A 69 2.45 -2.26 17.48
N SER A 70 1.32 -2.41 16.79
CA SER A 70 0.91 -3.68 16.18
C SER A 70 1.74 -4.02 14.95
N GLU A 71 2.15 -5.29 14.80
CA GLU A 71 2.87 -5.75 13.62
C GLU A 71 1.91 -6.03 12.47
N VAL A 72 2.27 -5.58 11.26
CA VAL A 72 1.52 -5.82 10.03
C VAL A 72 2.36 -6.51 8.97
N GLY A 73 1.69 -7.27 8.08
CA GLY A 73 2.38 -8.17 7.17
C GLY A 73 2.95 -7.53 5.91
N GLN A 74 2.31 -6.50 5.38
CA GLN A 74 2.72 -5.88 4.11
C GLN A 74 2.29 -4.42 4.02
N CYS A 75 3.19 -3.60 3.44
CA CYS A 75 2.91 -2.24 3.04
C CYS A 75 3.68 -1.94 1.73
N GLY A 76 2.97 -1.72 0.63
CA GLY A 76 3.59 -1.44 -0.67
C GLY A 76 4.42 -0.15 -0.67
N ASN A 77 3.99 0.87 0.10
CA ASN A 77 4.75 2.11 0.26
C ASN A 77 6.02 1.86 1.08
N GLY A 78 5.91 1.11 2.19
CA GLY A 78 7.03 0.71 3.02
C GLY A 78 8.06 -0.13 2.27
N ALA A 79 7.62 -1.05 1.42
CA ALA A 79 8.50 -1.88 0.60
C ALA A 79 9.38 -1.04 -0.35
N ARG A 80 8.84 0.07 -0.90
CA ARG A 80 9.64 0.99 -1.72
C ARG A 80 10.66 1.76 -0.88
N CYS A 81 10.25 2.25 0.29
CA CYS A 81 11.17 2.91 1.24
C CYS A 81 12.28 1.97 1.69
N PHE A 82 11.93 0.72 2.01
CA PHE A 82 12.87 -0.33 2.35
C PHE A 82 13.94 -0.53 1.28
N ALA A 83 13.54 -0.75 0.02
CA ALA A 83 14.48 -0.99 -1.09
C ALA A 83 15.43 0.20 -1.31
N LYS A 84 14.91 1.44 -1.22
CA LYS A 84 15.73 2.64 -1.29
C LYS A 84 16.69 2.73 -0.11
N PHE A 85 16.23 2.44 1.10
CA PHE A 85 17.02 2.49 2.32
C PHE A 85 18.23 1.56 2.26
N VAL A 86 18.02 0.26 1.98
CA VAL A 86 19.13 -0.71 1.95
C VAL A 86 20.15 -0.39 0.86
N ARG A 87 19.72 0.21 -0.25
CA ARG A 87 20.62 0.70 -1.30
C ARG A 87 21.41 1.91 -0.86
N MET A 88 20.74 2.91 -0.26
CA MET A 88 21.33 4.17 0.19
C MET A 88 22.34 3.94 1.32
N LYS A 89 22.04 3.02 2.24
CA LYS A 89 22.93 2.67 3.36
C LYS A 89 24.06 1.69 2.97
N GLY A 90 24.13 1.28 1.70
CA GLY A 90 25.19 0.36 1.24
C GLY A 90 25.02 -1.08 1.71
N LEU A 91 23.86 -1.45 2.29
CA LEU A 91 23.59 -2.80 2.76
C LEU A 91 23.41 -3.78 1.60
N CYS A 92 22.97 -3.29 0.43
CA CYS A 92 22.78 -4.11 -0.77
C CYS A 92 23.01 -3.29 -2.05
N ASN A 93 23.79 -3.86 -2.97
CA ASN A 93 24.07 -3.27 -4.29
C ASN A 93 23.26 -3.89 -5.44
N LYS A 94 22.37 -4.84 -5.15
CA LYS A 94 21.53 -5.50 -6.15
C LYS A 94 20.42 -4.58 -6.63
N HIS A 95 20.06 -4.68 -7.92
CA HIS A 95 18.86 -4.03 -8.46
C HIS A 95 17.57 -4.80 -8.14
N LYS A 96 17.68 -6.13 -7.99
CA LYS A 96 16.58 -7.01 -7.55
C LYS A 96 16.87 -7.45 -6.14
N ILE A 97 15.97 -7.16 -5.23
CA ILE A 97 16.10 -7.46 -3.80
C ILE A 97 14.95 -8.40 -3.43
N LYS A 98 15.30 -9.54 -2.87
CA LYS A 98 14.34 -10.54 -2.40
C LYS A 98 14.20 -10.40 -0.89
N VAL A 99 12.99 -10.21 -0.42
CA VAL A 99 12.73 -10.02 1.00
C VAL A 99 11.61 -10.92 1.49
N SER A 100 11.64 -11.25 2.78
CA SER A 100 10.51 -11.83 3.49
C SER A 100 9.88 -10.83 4.45
N THR A 101 8.61 -11.02 4.72
CA THR A 101 7.84 -10.38 5.78
C THR A 101 7.10 -11.45 6.57
N SER A 102 6.36 -11.09 7.61
CA SER A 102 5.52 -12.03 8.36
C SER A 102 4.45 -12.72 7.51
N THR A 103 4.07 -12.16 6.35
CA THR A 103 3.03 -12.72 5.46
C THR A 103 3.54 -13.36 4.19
N GLY A 104 4.86 -13.34 3.93
CA GLY A 104 5.43 -14.01 2.76
C GLY A 104 6.63 -13.32 2.15
N LYS A 105 7.01 -13.80 0.97
CA LYS A 105 8.16 -13.32 0.21
C LYS A 105 7.71 -12.30 -0.84
N MET A 106 8.54 -11.28 -1.09
CA MET A 106 8.32 -10.34 -2.17
C MET A 106 9.60 -9.96 -2.90
N ASN A 107 9.44 -9.54 -4.15
CA ASN A 107 10.53 -9.07 -4.99
C ASN A 107 10.39 -7.55 -5.19
N LEU A 108 11.45 -6.84 -4.89
CA LEU A 108 11.59 -5.42 -5.09
C LEU A 108 12.59 -5.18 -6.22
N HIS A 109 12.34 -4.20 -7.07
CA HIS A 109 13.26 -3.88 -8.14
C HIS A 109 13.48 -2.38 -8.23
N ILE A 110 14.75 -1.96 -8.13
CA ILE A 110 15.16 -0.56 -8.30
C ILE A 110 15.30 -0.31 -9.80
N GLU A 111 14.45 0.51 -10.35
CA GLU A 111 14.40 0.84 -11.77
C GLU A 111 15.48 1.86 -12.13
N ARG A 112 15.79 1.99 -13.43
CA ARG A 112 16.85 2.92 -13.93
C ARG A 112 16.51 4.38 -13.66
N ASP A 113 15.22 4.73 -13.59
CA ASP A 113 14.74 6.09 -13.29
C ASP A 113 14.70 6.40 -11.78
N GLY A 114 15.17 5.48 -10.93
CA GLY A 114 15.18 5.62 -9.48
C GLY A 114 13.85 5.24 -8.80
N ASN A 115 12.80 4.94 -9.55
CA ASN A 115 11.58 4.36 -8.99
C ASN A 115 11.83 2.93 -8.51
N ILE A 116 10.97 2.49 -7.60
CA ILE A 116 11.03 1.12 -7.09
C ILE A 116 9.73 0.42 -7.45
N SER A 117 9.86 -0.74 -8.11
CA SER A 117 8.71 -1.58 -8.39
C SER A 117 8.60 -2.74 -7.40
N VAL A 118 7.36 -3.01 -7.03
CA VAL A 118 6.93 -4.07 -6.12
C VAL A 118 5.98 -4.99 -6.88
N THR A 119 6.19 -6.29 -6.76
CA THR A 119 5.26 -7.29 -7.28
C THR A 119 4.17 -7.53 -6.24
N MET A 120 2.96 -7.12 -6.57
CA MET A 120 1.76 -7.31 -5.76
C MET A 120 1.15 -8.69 -6.03
N PRO A 121 0.30 -9.21 -5.15
CA PRO A 121 -0.37 -10.51 -5.38
C PRO A 121 -1.17 -10.57 -6.68
N VAL A 122 -1.48 -11.80 -7.12
CA VAL A 122 -2.45 -12.05 -8.20
C VAL A 122 -3.84 -11.64 -7.71
N PRO A 123 -4.54 -10.74 -8.43
CA PRO A 123 -5.87 -10.29 -8.03
C PRO A 123 -6.86 -11.45 -7.96
N GLN A 124 -7.67 -11.46 -6.91
CA GLN A 124 -8.73 -12.46 -6.68
C GLN A 124 -10.10 -11.81 -6.89
N PHE A 125 -10.95 -12.45 -7.70
CA PHE A 125 -12.29 -11.95 -8.04
C PHE A 125 -13.41 -12.82 -7.45
N GLU A 126 -13.09 -14.04 -6.97
CA GLU A 126 -14.09 -14.88 -6.34
C GLU A 126 -14.57 -14.24 -5.02
N PRO A 127 -15.90 -14.10 -4.84
CA PRO A 127 -16.46 -13.40 -3.68
C PRO A 127 -15.91 -13.89 -2.34
N ASN A 128 -15.77 -15.21 -2.15
CA ASN A 128 -15.23 -15.79 -0.93
C ASN A 128 -13.74 -15.47 -0.68
N LYS A 129 -12.97 -15.19 -1.74
CA LYS A 129 -11.55 -14.80 -1.64
C LYS A 129 -11.37 -13.29 -1.45
N ILE A 130 -12.42 -12.50 -1.72
CA ILE A 130 -12.44 -11.05 -1.46
C ILE A 130 -12.86 -10.75 -0.03
N PRO A 131 -13.45 -11.61 0.74
CA PRO A 131 -14.59 -11.64 1.65
C PRO A 131 -15.69 -10.65 1.25
N PHE A 132 -16.41 -10.99 0.18
CA PHE A 132 -17.50 -10.18 -0.37
C PHE A 132 -18.75 -11.05 -0.60
N THR A 133 -19.92 -10.57 -0.19
CA THR A 133 -21.19 -11.29 -0.36
C THR A 133 -21.75 -11.09 -1.76
N ALA A 134 -21.60 -12.09 -2.62
CA ALA A 134 -22.19 -12.12 -3.95
C ALA A 134 -22.46 -13.57 -4.39
N LYS A 135 -23.47 -13.79 -5.24
CA LYS A 135 -23.81 -15.12 -5.76
C LYS A 135 -22.86 -15.61 -6.85
N LYS A 136 -22.26 -14.69 -7.61
CA LYS A 136 -21.35 -14.97 -8.75
C LYS A 136 -20.36 -13.82 -8.94
N ILE A 137 -19.32 -14.08 -9.74
CA ILE A 137 -18.41 -13.03 -10.19
C ILE A 137 -19.11 -12.16 -11.21
N GLU A 138 -19.08 -10.84 -10.99
CA GLU A 138 -19.61 -9.85 -11.91
C GLU A 138 -18.56 -8.75 -12.15
N GLY A 139 -18.59 -8.14 -13.33
CA GLY A 139 -17.71 -7.01 -13.65
C GLY A 139 -18.09 -5.74 -12.89
N THR A 140 -19.36 -5.66 -12.44
CA THR A 140 -19.91 -4.53 -11.68
C THR A 140 -21.00 -5.03 -10.75
N TYR A 141 -20.97 -4.57 -9.51
CA TYR A 141 -21.96 -4.85 -8.49
C TYR A 141 -22.72 -3.59 -8.11
N ILE A 142 -23.96 -3.76 -7.68
CA ILE A 142 -24.79 -2.70 -7.11
C ILE A 142 -24.66 -2.74 -5.60
N LEU A 143 -24.25 -1.64 -4.98
CA LEU A 143 -24.29 -1.43 -3.53
C LEU A 143 -25.31 -0.32 -3.22
N ARG A 144 -26.12 -0.57 -2.19
CA ARG A 144 -27.08 0.42 -1.69
C ARG A 144 -26.56 0.88 -0.33
N SER A 145 -26.09 2.11 -0.26
CA SER A 145 -25.77 2.76 1.01
C SER A 145 -26.97 3.57 1.51
N ASP A 146 -26.84 4.15 2.68
CA ASP A 146 -27.90 5.00 3.24
C ASP A 146 -28.08 6.28 2.41
N SER A 147 -27.01 6.78 1.81
CA SER A 147 -27.01 8.01 1.03
C SER A 147 -27.39 7.82 -0.43
N GLU A 148 -26.90 6.74 -1.07
CA GLU A 148 -27.09 6.54 -2.50
C GLU A 148 -26.89 5.08 -2.95
N THR A 149 -27.24 4.81 -4.21
CA THR A 149 -26.95 3.53 -4.86
C THR A 149 -25.78 3.68 -5.81
N VAL A 150 -24.71 2.91 -5.60
CA VAL A 150 -23.49 2.98 -6.40
C VAL A 150 -23.21 1.71 -7.19
N LEU A 151 -22.54 1.88 -8.33
CA LEU A 151 -21.97 0.79 -9.12
C LEU A 151 -20.48 0.66 -8.77
N CYS A 152 -20.06 -0.52 -8.32
CA CYS A 152 -18.67 -0.75 -7.97
C CYS A 152 -18.11 -2.04 -8.56
N GLY A 153 -16.78 -2.08 -8.73
CA GLY A 153 -16.03 -3.32 -8.89
C GLY A 153 -15.47 -3.78 -7.55
N SER A 154 -15.31 -5.09 -7.37
CA SER A 154 -14.70 -5.66 -6.16
C SER A 154 -13.58 -6.62 -6.50
N VAL A 155 -12.45 -6.53 -5.77
CA VAL A 155 -11.26 -7.35 -5.97
C VAL A 155 -10.46 -7.46 -4.67
N SER A 156 -9.75 -8.57 -4.48
CA SER A 156 -8.75 -8.69 -3.42
C SER A 156 -7.33 -8.67 -3.99
N LEU A 157 -6.47 -7.90 -3.36
CA LEU A 157 -5.01 -7.90 -3.55
C LEU A 157 -4.28 -8.32 -2.26
N GLY A 158 -4.87 -9.28 -1.54
CA GLY A 158 -4.52 -9.66 -0.18
C GLY A 158 -5.39 -8.96 0.88
N ASN A 159 -6.09 -7.92 0.49
CA ASN A 159 -7.10 -7.19 1.25
C ASN A 159 -8.27 -6.79 0.33
N PRO A 160 -9.50 -6.63 0.87
CA PRO A 160 -10.68 -6.28 0.09
C PRO A 160 -10.65 -4.85 -0.44
N HIS A 161 -11.05 -4.69 -1.70
CA HIS A 161 -11.22 -3.39 -2.34
C HIS A 161 -12.59 -3.28 -3.02
N CYS A 162 -13.23 -2.13 -2.82
CA CYS A 162 -14.40 -1.63 -3.53
C CYS A 162 -13.95 -0.44 -4.39
N VAL A 163 -14.20 -0.48 -5.71
CA VAL A 163 -13.80 0.61 -6.62
C VAL A 163 -15.04 1.19 -7.27
N VAL A 164 -15.29 2.47 -7.03
CA VAL A 164 -16.37 3.27 -7.61
C VAL A 164 -15.77 4.17 -8.69
N THR A 165 -16.42 4.24 -9.88
CA THR A 165 -16.03 5.23 -10.89
C THR A 165 -16.83 6.51 -10.66
N VAL A 166 -16.14 7.64 -10.63
CA VAL A 166 -16.71 8.98 -10.45
C VAL A 166 -16.35 9.88 -11.62
N ASP A 167 -17.15 10.93 -11.85
CA ASP A 167 -16.90 11.90 -12.92
C ASP A 167 -15.75 12.85 -12.54
N ASP A 168 -15.70 13.28 -11.27
CA ASP A 168 -14.64 14.14 -10.73
C ASP A 168 -14.26 13.66 -9.32
N VAL A 169 -13.00 13.28 -9.18
CA VAL A 169 -12.46 12.78 -7.91
C VAL A 169 -12.39 13.86 -6.82
N LEU A 170 -12.30 15.15 -7.20
CA LEU A 170 -12.19 16.24 -6.25
C LEU A 170 -13.51 16.51 -5.52
N THR A 171 -14.64 16.29 -6.20
CA THR A 171 -15.99 16.48 -5.63
C THR A 171 -16.57 15.20 -5.04
N ALA A 172 -15.90 14.06 -5.23
CA ALA A 172 -16.35 12.77 -4.71
C ALA A 172 -16.47 12.79 -3.16
N PRO A 173 -17.57 12.25 -2.60
CA PRO A 173 -17.84 12.26 -1.15
C PRO A 173 -17.04 11.16 -0.42
N VAL A 174 -15.70 11.23 -0.49
CA VAL A 174 -14.79 10.16 -0.06
C VAL A 174 -14.96 9.81 1.42
N GLU A 175 -15.08 10.81 2.29
CA GLU A 175 -15.21 10.56 3.74
C GLU A 175 -16.57 9.93 4.09
N SER A 176 -17.67 10.49 3.63
CA SER A 176 -19.02 10.01 3.99
C SER A 176 -19.35 8.69 3.29
N LEU A 177 -19.35 8.66 1.96
CA LEU A 177 -19.67 7.46 1.20
C LEU A 177 -18.60 6.38 1.35
N GLY A 178 -17.31 6.78 1.49
CA GLY A 178 -16.22 5.85 1.73
C GLY A 178 -16.39 5.10 3.05
N GLN A 179 -16.82 5.78 4.12
CA GLN A 179 -17.13 5.16 5.41
C GLN A 179 -18.28 4.16 5.28
N GLU A 180 -19.40 4.56 4.65
CA GLU A 180 -20.57 3.70 4.45
C GLU A 180 -20.21 2.42 3.67
N LEU A 181 -19.50 2.58 2.54
CA LEU A 181 -19.12 1.45 1.70
C LEU A 181 -18.03 0.57 2.32
N SER A 182 -17.11 1.16 3.11
CA SER A 182 -16.06 0.42 3.79
C SER A 182 -16.61 -0.58 4.81
N THR A 183 -17.73 -0.24 5.44
CA THR A 183 -18.41 -1.08 6.46
C THR A 183 -19.70 -1.72 5.95
N HIS A 184 -19.96 -1.65 4.64
CA HIS A 184 -21.18 -2.17 4.01
C HIS A 184 -21.35 -3.67 4.29
N GLU A 185 -22.58 -4.13 4.52
CA GLU A 185 -22.94 -5.52 4.87
C GLU A 185 -22.38 -6.58 3.91
N ARG A 186 -22.20 -6.21 2.63
CA ARG A 186 -21.58 -7.09 1.62
C ARG A 186 -20.07 -7.26 1.79
N PHE A 187 -19.40 -6.46 2.62
CA PHE A 187 -17.99 -6.59 3.00
C PHE A 187 -17.87 -6.93 4.49
N PRO A 188 -18.13 -8.18 4.90
CA PRO A 188 -18.21 -8.55 6.33
C PRO A 188 -16.92 -8.34 7.12
N LYS A 189 -15.78 -8.14 6.43
CA LYS A 189 -14.48 -7.79 7.02
C LYS A 189 -14.06 -6.36 6.69
N GLY A 190 -14.98 -5.54 6.19
CA GLY A 190 -14.70 -4.21 5.67
C GLY A 190 -13.87 -4.22 4.38
N ALA A 191 -13.81 -3.08 3.69
CA ALA A 191 -13.05 -2.90 2.46
C ALA A 191 -12.39 -1.53 2.39
N ASN A 192 -11.31 -1.41 1.60
CA ASN A 192 -10.82 -0.12 1.15
C ASN A 192 -11.69 0.34 -0.03
N VAL A 193 -12.08 1.60 -0.07
CA VAL A 193 -12.97 2.16 -1.07
C VAL A 193 -12.22 3.14 -1.94
N GLY A 194 -12.05 2.83 -3.22
CA GLY A 194 -11.39 3.70 -4.19
C GLY A 194 -12.40 4.47 -5.04
N PHE A 195 -12.26 5.78 -5.12
CA PHE A 195 -13.02 6.68 -5.99
C PHE A 195 -12.14 7.03 -7.19
N MET A 196 -12.48 6.47 -8.36
CA MET A 196 -11.66 6.49 -9.56
C MET A 196 -12.29 7.41 -10.63
N GLU A 197 -11.58 8.49 -10.99
CA GLU A 197 -11.83 9.31 -12.16
C GLU A 197 -10.99 8.80 -13.33
N VAL A 198 -11.62 8.43 -14.45
CA VAL A 198 -10.94 8.00 -15.67
C VAL A 198 -10.67 9.21 -16.56
N VAL A 199 -9.44 9.72 -16.53
CA VAL A 199 -9.02 10.86 -17.36
C VAL A 199 -8.66 10.41 -18.78
N ALA A 200 -7.97 9.25 -18.89
CA ALA A 200 -7.64 8.59 -20.14
C ALA A 200 -7.49 7.08 -19.89
N ASN A 201 -7.43 6.29 -20.96
CA ASN A 201 -7.28 4.83 -20.82
C ASN A 201 -5.97 4.39 -20.13
N ASN A 202 -4.98 5.28 -20.03
CA ASN A 202 -3.69 5.06 -19.36
C ASN A 202 -3.42 6.03 -18.21
N TYR A 203 -4.45 6.78 -17.77
CA TYR A 203 -4.32 7.78 -16.71
C TYR A 203 -5.62 7.91 -15.93
N ILE A 204 -5.53 7.74 -14.61
CA ILE A 204 -6.62 7.92 -13.67
C ILE A 204 -6.19 8.82 -12.51
N LYS A 205 -7.16 9.51 -11.91
CA LYS A 205 -7.02 10.09 -10.58
C LYS A 205 -7.78 9.21 -9.59
N LEU A 206 -7.25 9.10 -8.38
CA LEU A 206 -7.79 8.19 -7.37
C LEU A 206 -7.67 8.80 -5.97
N ARG A 207 -8.78 8.77 -5.22
CA ARG A 207 -8.79 8.97 -3.78
C ARG A 207 -9.26 7.70 -3.11
N VAL A 208 -8.73 7.37 -1.94
CA VAL A 208 -9.02 6.11 -1.26
C VAL A 208 -9.36 6.35 0.20
N TYR A 209 -10.53 5.87 0.59
CA TYR A 209 -10.89 5.68 2.00
C TYR A 209 -10.39 4.30 2.43
N GLU A 210 -9.39 4.26 3.28
CA GLU A 210 -8.80 3.00 3.74
C GLU A 210 -9.54 2.45 4.96
N ARG A 211 -9.72 1.14 4.98
CA ARG A 211 -10.34 0.42 6.09
C ARG A 211 -9.57 0.65 7.39
N GLY A 212 -10.20 1.33 8.36
CA GLY A 212 -9.63 1.63 9.68
C GLY A 212 -8.68 2.84 9.72
N ALA A 213 -8.51 3.56 8.59
CA ALA A 213 -7.60 4.70 8.53
C ALA A 213 -8.19 5.96 7.85
N SER A 214 -9.46 5.92 7.41
CA SER A 214 -10.13 7.00 6.67
C SER A 214 -9.43 7.34 5.35
N GLU A 215 -9.58 8.57 4.82
CA GLU A 215 -8.90 8.97 3.61
C GLU A 215 -7.40 9.13 3.85
N THR A 216 -6.58 8.55 2.95
CA THR A 216 -5.12 8.62 3.01
C THR A 216 -4.53 9.26 1.75
N LEU A 217 -3.31 9.78 1.88
CA LEU A 217 -2.61 10.41 0.75
C LEU A 217 -2.22 9.41 -0.33
N ALA A 218 -2.00 8.13 0.01
CA ALA A 218 -1.59 7.11 -0.95
C ALA A 218 -1.85 5.68 -0.46
N CYS A 219 -2.77 4.99 -1.13
CA CYS A 219 -3.02 3.57 -0.95
C CYS A 219 -2.49 2.78 -2.16
N GLY A 220 -1.39 2.06 -1.99
CA GLY A 220 -0.76 1.30 -3.08
C GLY A 220 -1.63 0.14 -3.59
N SER A 221 -2.24 -0.63 -2.69
CA SER A 221 -3.17 -1.71 -3.07
C SER A 221 -4.46 -1.16 -3.69
N GLY A 222 -4.94 0.00 -3.22
CA GLY A 222 -6.07 0.71 -3.80
C GLY A 222 -5.80 1.16 -5.24
N ALA A 223 -4.60 1.69 -5.52
CA ALA A 223 -4.18 2.04 -6.88
C ALA A 223 -4.14 0.81 -7.81
N CYS A 224 -3.61 -0.31 -7.32
CA CYS A 224 -3.63 -1.56 -8.07
C CYS A 224 -5.05 -2.06 -8.32
N ALA A 225 -5.92 -2.02 -7.31
CA ALA A 225 -7.32 -2.43 -7.42
C ALA A 225 -8.09 -1.59 -8.45
N ALA A 226 -7.91 -0.26 -8.43
CA ALA A 226 -8.54 0.64 -9.38
C ALA A 226 -8.17 0.31 -10.84
N VAL A 227 -6.87 0.07 -11.10
CA VAL A 227 -6.41 -0.30 -12.44
C VAL A 227 -6.93 -1.68 -12.86
N VAL A 228 -6.89 -2.67 -11.97
CA VAL A 228 -7.40 -4.02 -12.22
C VAL A 228 -8.89 -3.99 -12.56
N ILE A 229 -9.71 -3.30 -11.78
CA ILE A 229 -11.15 -3.16 -12.02
C ILE A 229 -11.41 -2.37 -13.31
N GLY A 230 -10.73 -1.25 -13.52
CA GLY A 230 -10.88 -0.45 -14.74
C GLY A 230 -10.48 -1.21 -16.01
N TYR A 231 -9.45 -2.06 -15.94
CA TYR A 231 -9.08 -2.96 -17.03
C TYR A 231 -10.16 -4.03 -17.30
N MET A 232 -10.68 -4.67 -16.25
CA MET A 232 -11.75 -5.67 -16.38
C MET A 232 -13.04 -5.07 -16.94
N GLN A 233 -13.31 -3.80 -16.64
CA GLN A 233 -14.43 -3.03 -17.20
C GLN A 233 -14.14 -2.46 -18.60
N LYS A 234 -12.97 -2.77 -19.20
CA LYS A 234 -12.53 -2.29 -20.54
C LYS A 234 -12.40 -0.75 -20.64
N LYS A 235 -12.22 -0.08 -19.52
CA LYS A 235 -11.99 1.37 -19.44
C LYS A 235 -10.50 1.73 -19.50
N LEU A 236 -9.61 0.83 -19.04
CA LEU A 236 -8.20 1.09 -18.88
C LEU A 236 -7.32 0.13 -19.67
N ALA A 237 -6.11 0.60 -20.00
CA ALA A 237 -5.04 -0.19 -20.62
C ALA A 237 -4.31 -1.05 -19.57
N LYS A 238 -3.36 -1.89 -20.04
CA LYS A 238 -2.52 -2.73 -19.16
C LYS A 238 -1.56 -1.92 -18.29
N GLN A 239 -1.12 -0.74 -18.75
CA GLN A 239 -0.25 0.16 -18.03
C GLN A 239 -0.94 1.49 -17.83
N VAL A 240 -1.06 1.90 -16.57
CA VAL A 240 -1.80 3.09 -16.15
C VAL A 240 -0.99 3.88 -15.13
N THR A 241 -0.95 5.19 -15.32
CA THR A 241 -0.51 6.13 -14.28
C THR A 241 -1.69 6.46 -13.39
N VAL A 242 -1.53 6.25 -12.09
CA VAL A 242 -2.51 6.58 -11.06
C VAL A 242 -2.01 7.79 -10.30
N GLU A 243 -2.73 8.89 -10.38
CA GLU A 243 -2.50 10.07 -9.55
C GLU A 243 -3.32 9.98 -8.28
N LEU A 244 -2.63 10.02 -7.15
CA LEU A 244 -3.17 10.05 -5.79
C LEU A 244 -2.88 11.42 -5.15
N PRO A 245 -3.52 11.82 -4.07
CA PRO A 245 -3.20 13.09 -3.39
C PRO A 245 -1.71 13.24 -3.03
N GLY A 246 -1.03 12.14 -2.66
CA GLY A 246 0.40 12.14 -2.33
C GLY A 246 1.35 12.04 -3.52
N GLY A 247 0.85 11.82 -4.75
CA GLY A 247 1.66 11.73 -5.97
C GLY A 247 1.29 10.57 -6.89
N LYS A 248 2.21 10.15 -7.77
CA LYS A 248 1.89 9.24 -8.87
C LYS A 248 2.53 7.86 -8.71
N LEU A 249 1.74 6.82 -9.05
CA LEU A 249 2.19 5.44 -9.22
C LEU A 249 2.00 5.00 -10.67
N ARG A 250 2.87 4.13 -11.15
CA ARG A 250 2.67 3.38 -12.41
C ARG A 250 2.26 1.96 -12.06
N ILE A 251 1.11 1.56 -12.55
CA ILE A 251 0.59 0.21 -12.36
C ILE A 251 0.61 -0.50 -13.70
N PHE A 252 1.14 -1.71 -13.72
CA PHE A 252 1.09 -2.59 -14.88
C PHE A 252 0.45 -3.93 -14.49
N TRP A 253 -0.55 -4.33 -15.27
CA TRP A 253 -1.19 -5.63 -15.13
C TRP A 253 -1.41 -6.30 -16.48
N GLN A 254 -0.92 -7.53 -16.61
CA GLN A 254 -1.02 -8.27 -17.86
C GLN A 254 -2.42 -8.86 -18.11
N GLY A 255 -3.23 -9.00 -17.06
CA GLY A 255 -4.57 -9.57 -17.09
C GLY A 255 -4.74 -10.71 -16.08
N PRO A 256 -5.92 -11.37 -16.05
CA PRO A 256 -6.23 -12.45 -15.12
C PRO A 256 -5.14 -13.53 -15.04
N GLY A 257 -4.89 -14.01 -13.83
CA GLY A 257 -3.84 -15.02 -13.55
C GLY A 257 -2.43 -14.46 -13.38
N HIS A 258 -2.21 -13.16 -13.63
CA HIS A 258 -0.91 -12.52 -13.49
C HIS A 258 -0.86 -11.59 -12.26
N PRO A 259 0.31 -11.46 -11.59
CA PRO A 259 0.52 -10.50 -10.54
C PRO A 259 0.48 -9.07 -11.08
N VAL A 260 0.19 -8.10 -10.20
CA VAL A 260 0.23 -6.68 -10.54
C VAL A 260 1.62 -6.14 -10.20
N LYS A 261 2.22 -5.38 -11.11
CA LYS A 261 3.45 -4.62 -10.85
C LYS A 261 3.08 -3.18 -10.52
N MET A 262 3.47 -2.72 -9.35
CA MET A 262 3.33 -1.34 -8.90
C MET A 262 4.71 -0.69 -8.85
N SER A 263 4.89 0.48 -9.47
CA SER A 263 6.14 1.24 -9.47
C SER A 263 5.89 2.67 -9.02
N GLY A 264 6.78 3.19 -8.19
CA GLY A 264 6.69 4.57 -7.69
C GLY A 264 7.91 5.02 -6.90
N PRO A 265 7.93 6.28 -6.48
CA PRO A 265 9.03 6.85 -5.74
C PRO A 265 9.06 6.38 -4.29
N ALA A 266 10.21 6.53 -3.68
CA ALA A 266 10.44 6.56 -2.25
C ALA A 266 11.38 7.73 -1.96
N THR A 267 11.14 8.47 -0.89
CA THR A 267 11.90 9.67 -0.56
C THR A 267 12.55 9.49 0.81
N HIS A 268 13.86 9.73 0.89
CA HIS A 268 14.57 9.93 2.14
C HIS A 268 14.39 11.38 2.55
N VAL A 269 14.06 11.62 3.81
CA VAL A 269 13.83 12.96 4.35
C VAL A 269 15.04 13.43 5.16
N PHE A 270 15.38 12.67 6.20
CA PHE A 270 16.55 12.92 7.04
C PHE A 270 16.99 11.67 7.80
N ASP A 271 18.21 11.69 8.32
CA ASP A 271 18.72 10.74 9.30
C ASP A 271 18.71 11.36 10.69
N GLY A 272 18.48 10.54 11.71
CA GLY A 272 18.46 10.98 13.10
C GLY A 272 18.90 9.90 14.07
N GLN A 273 18.91 10.26 15.36
CA GLN A 273 19.22 9.35 16.44
C GLN A 273 18.11 9.39 17.50
N LEU A 274 17.77 8.22 18.01
CA LEU A 274 16.84 8.03 19.13
C LEU A 274 17.63 7.59 20.38
N SER A 275 17.23 8.11 21.52
CA SER A 275 17.66 7.56 22.83
C SER A 275 16.60 6.57 23.32
N ILE A 276 16.97 5.31 23.45
CA ILE A 276 16.16 4.20 23.94
C ILE A 276 16.72 3.65 25.25
#